data_2fd01931be2d9e0102186528e3b1c57e
#
_entry.id   2fd01931be2d9e0102186528e3b1c57e
#
_cell.length_a   1.000
_cell.length_b   1.000
_cell.length_c   1.000
_cell.angle_alpha   90.00
_cell.angle_beta   90.00
_cell.angle_gamma   90.00
#
_symmetry.space_group_name_H-M   'P 1'
#
loop_
_entity.id
_entity.type
_entity.pdbx_description
1 polymer ?
#
loop_
_entity_poly.entity_id
_entity_poly.type
_entity_poly.pdbx_seq_one_letter_code
_entity_poly.pdbx_strand_id
1 'polypeptide(L)'
;MSDDIDNGGKGGFTRRDMMKVMAAGGMMAVGAGGLLMTPDSAFAAPAPKRGGKIRVANEAGSTADTLDPAKGSTGADYTRFFMFYSGLTQLDASLTPQMNLAESLQTTDAKTWIIKLRKGVTFHDGKPVGPADVVYSLMRHKNPATASKVKPLAEQFAEAKATGPDEVTLTLASANADLPVILATPQLVIVKDGTTDFSTGIGCGPYKLKSFKPGVSTVGVRNDSYFKPGKPYLDEIELIGISDSAARLNALLSGDVHLINAIDPRSTQRVSSTPGYALKETKSGLYTDLIMRSDNPIVANPDFVEGMKYLFDREQLRTAVFRGYSVIGNDQPIPPGHRYFNASLPQRAHDPDKAKFLLQKAGALGATLPPIYATSDANGSIEMAVLLQQAGQKIGLNLQVNRASPDGYWSNHWMKHPLTFGNINPRSSADVLFTQFFKSDAPWNESGWKNAKFDQLLLAARSETDDAKRKQMYGDMQVIVSQQGRVGIPAFISFLDGYDKRLAGLGSIPTGGMMGFMFAENVWWNA
;
A
#
# COMPACT_ATOMS: atom_id res chain seq x y z
N MET A 1 -10.32 -65.20 -35.28
CA MET A 1 -11.63 -64.61 -35.01
C MET A 1 -11.35 -63.33 -34.28
N SER A 2 -11.07 -62.28 -35.03
CA SER A 2 -11.99 -61.26 -35.59
C SER A 2 -12.66 -60.52 -34.42
N ASP A 3 -12.59 -59.25 -34.22
CA ASP A 3 -12.54 -58.11 -35.14
C ASP A 3 -12.03 -56.84 -34.50
N ASP A 4 -11.49 -56.04 -35.37
CA ASP A 4 -11.19 -54.61 -35.25
C ASP A 4 -12.36 -53.78 -34.79
N ILE A 5 -12.08 -52.61 -34.17
CA ILE A 5 -12.69 -51.31 -34.50
C ILE A 5 -11.81 -50.20 -33.90
N ASP A 6 -11.23 -49.58 -34.66
CA ASP A 6 -10.93 -48.26 -35.24
C ASP A 6 -11.03 -47.04 -34.34
N ASN A 7 -10.06 -46.23 -34.59
CA ASN A 7 -9.56 -45.00 -34.01
C ASN A 7 -10.35 -43.78 -34.52
N GLY A 8 -10.82 -42.90 -33.65
CA GLY A 8 -11.54 -41.67 -33.98
C GLY A 8 -10.90 -40.40 -33.40
N GLY A 9 -10.28 -39.65 -34.26
CA GLY A 9 -9.43 -38.52 -34.15
C GLY A 9 -9.86 -37.34 -33.26
N LYS A 10 -8.86 -36.74 -32.63
CA LYS A 10 -8.88 -35.43 -32.01
C LYS A 10 -8.78 -34.34 -33.10
N GLY A 11 -9.86 -33.60 -33.32
CA GLY A 11 -9.87 -32.36 -34.12
C GLY A 11 -9.80 -31.14 -33.23
N GLY A 12 -8.63 -30.54 -33.11
CA GLY A 12 -8.47 -29.21 -32.46
C GLY A 12 -8.80 -28.11 -33.46
N PHE A 13 -9.69 -27.20 -33.09
CA PHE A 13 -10.00 -25.99 -33.85
C PHE A 13 -8.78 -25.04 -33.91
N THR A 14 -8.37 -24.69 -35.14
CA THR A 14 -7.30 -23.72 -35.36
C THR A 14 -7.84 -22.29 -35.50
N ARG A 15 -6.99 -21.27 -35.26
CA ARG A 15 -7.32 -19.84 -35.47
C ARG A 15 -7.85 -19.51 -36.87
N ARG A 16 -7.57 -20.35 -37.86
CA ARG A 16 -7.99 -20.17 -39.24
C ARG A 16 -9.43 -20.64 -39.46
N ASP A 17 -9.93 -21.54 -38.63
CA ASP A 17 -11.31 -22.03 -38.68
C ASP A 17 -12.28 -21.02 -38.05
N MET A 18 -11.83 -20.23 -37.09
CA MET A 18 -12.60 -19.18 -36.48
C MET A 18 -12.86 -18.00 -37.42
N MET A 19 -11.94 -17.69 -38.33
CA MET A 19 -12.14 -16.63 -39.34
C MET A 19 -13.07 -17.03 -40.51
N LYS A 20 -13.28 -18.30 -40.76
CA LYS A 20 -14.20 -18.78 -41.82
C LYS A 20 -15.67 -18.79 -41.39
N VAL A 21 -15.93 -18.85 -40.08
CA VAL A 21 -17.30 -18.80 -39.53
C VAL A 21 -17.88 -17.39 -39.52
N MET A 22 -17.04 -16.35 -39.53
CA MET A 22 -17.49 -14.95 -39.56
C MET A 22 -17.80 -14.41 -40.96
N ALA A 23 -17.48 -15.14 -42.03
CA ALA A 23 -17.67 -14.71 -43.42
C ALA A 23 -18.89 -15.30 -44.14
N ALA A 24 -19.70 -16.14 -43.49
CA ALA A 24 -20.80 -16.85 -44.13
C ALA A 24 -22.19 -16.66 -43.49
N GLY A 25 -22.47 -15.49 -42.94
CA GLY A 25 -23.75 -15.19 -42.29
C GLY A 25 -24.39 -13.89 -42.75
N GLY A 26 -24.53 -13.69 -44.03
CA GLY A 26 -25.31 -12.60 -44.60
C GLY A 26 -26.59 -13.07 -45.30
N MET A 27 -27.73 -12.47 -44.92
CA MET A 27 -29.08 -12.53 -45.51
C MET A 27 -29.95 -13.79 -45.24
N MET A 28 -30.95 -13.64 -44.39
CA MET A 28 -32.36 -13.59 -44.78
C MET A 28 -33.27 -13.18 -43.63
N ALA A 29 -34.34 -12.50 -44.05
CA ALA A 29 -35.19 -11.62 -43.31
C ALA A 29 -36.44 -12.26 -42.65
N VAL A 30 -37.06 -11.45 -41.79
CA VAL A 30 -38.51 -11.26 -41.47
C VAL A 30 -39.18 -12.26 -40.54
N GLY A 31 -39.57 -11.72 -39.36
CA GLY A 31 -40.79 -12.10 -38.67
C GLY A 31 -40.73 -12.17 -37.15
N ALA A 32 -41.37 -11.21 -36.50
CA ALA A 32 -41.92 -11.24 -35.13
C ALA A 32 -41.01 -10.96 -33.93
N GLY A 33 -41.14 -9.76 -33.39
CA GLY A 33 -41.27 -9.43 -31.97
C GLY A 33 -40.21 -10.04 -31.01
N GLY A 34 -38.95 -9.56 -31.04
CA GLY A 34 -37.98 -9.83 -30.02
C GLY A 34 -37.23 -8.54 -29.70
N LEU A 35 -37.28 -8.10 -28.44
CA LEU A 35 -36.46 -7.01 -27.92
C LEU A 35 -34.99 -7.25 -28.27
N LEU A 36 -34.47 -6.47 -29.19
CA LEU A 36 -33.06 -6.32 -29.43
C LEU A 36 -32.44 -5.68 -28.18
N MET A 37 -31.87 -6.47 -27.29
CA MET A 37 -30.87 -5.97 -26.36
C MET A 37 -29.70 -5.45 -27.22
N THR A 38 -29.61 -4.14 -27.35
CA THR A 38 -28.38 -3.50 -27.82
C THR A 38 -27.27 -3.91 -26.88
N PRO A 39 -26.08 -4.37 -27.36
CA PRO A 39 -24.96 -4.55 -26.47
C PRO A 39 -24.69 -3.21 -25.81
N ASP A 40 -24.67 -3.20 -24.47
CA ASP A 40 -24.24 -2.05 -23.68
C ASP A 40 -22.99 -1.50 -24.35
N SER A 41 -23.10 -0.28 -24.84
CA SER A 41 -21.96 0.48 -25.33
C SER A 41 -21.07 0.67 -24.11
N ALA A 42 -20.07 -0.19 -23.96
CA ALA A 42 -18.98 0.06 -23.03
C ALA A 42 -18.44 1.45 -23.42
N PHE A 43 -18.83 2.47 -22.68
CA PHE A 43 -18.28 3.82 -22.85
C PHE A 43 -16.78 3.67 -22.66
N ALA A 44 -16.03 3.69 -23.75
CA ALA A 44 -14.58 3.74 -23.71
C ALA A 44 -14.20 4.91 -22.81
N ALA A 45 -13.37 4.65 -21.80
CA ALA A 45 -12.88 5.73 -20.94
C ALA A 45 -12.31 6.85 -21.83
N PRO A 46 -12.63 8.12 -21.56
CA PRO A 46 -12.18 9.22 -22.40
C PRO A 46 -10.67 9.20 -22.54
N ALA A 47 -10.17 9.38 -23.76
CA ALA A 47 -8.74 9.41 -24.04
C ALA A 47 -8.09 10.57 -23.27
N PRO A 48 -6.92 10.33 -22.66
CA PRO A 48 -6.20 11.38 -21.92
C PRO A 48 -5.91 12.59 -22.80
N LYS A 49 -6.18 13.79 -22.26
CA LYS A 49 -5.91 15.08 -22.92
C LYS A 49 -4.72 15.75 -22.24
N ARG A 50 -3.88 16.42 -23.03
CA ARG A 50 -2.80 17.27 -22.51
C ARG A 50 -3.30 18.67 -22.23
N GLY A 51 -2.76 19.28 -21.19
CA GLY A 51 -3.01 20.68 -20.84
C GLY A 51 -3.64 20.87 -19.48
N GLY A 52 -3.68 22.12 -19.06
CA GLY A 52 -4.30 22.55 -17.82
C GLY A 52 -3.42 22.43 -16.58
N LYS A 53 -3.95 22.99 -15.48
CA LYS A 53 -3.25 23.05 -14.18
C LYS A 53 -4.16 22.50 -13.10
N ILE A 54 -3.54 21.88 -12.07
CA ILE A 54 -4.24 21.49 -10.84
C ILE A 54 -3.54 22.03 -9.61
N ARG A 55 -4.35 22.27 -8.57
CA ARG A 55 -3.88 22.54 -7.20
C ARG A 55 -4.29 21.36 -6.34
N VAL A 56 -3.35 20.86 -5.54
CA VAL A 56 -3.53 19.65 -4.72
C VAL A 56 -3.18 19.97 -3.28
N ALA A 57 -4.07 19.66 -2.34
CA ALA A 57 -3.76 19.83 -0.92
C ALA A 57 -3.48 18.50 -0.24
N ASN A 58 -2.32 18.41 0.40
CA ASN A 58 -1.90 17.29 1.24
C ASN A 58 -2.21 17.58 2.72
N GLU A 59 -2.39 16.51 3.53
CA GLU A 59 -2.55 16.60 4.98
C GLU A 59 -1.29 17.07 5.72
N ALA A 60 -0.14 17.06 5.06
CA ALA A 60 1.14 17.47 5.66
C ALA A 60 1.77 18.61 4.88
N GLY A 61 2.35 19.53 5.61
CA GLY A 61 3.21 20.59 5.11
C GLY A 61 3.98 21.17 6.29
N SER A 62 5.29 21.31 6.19
CA SER A 62 6.16 21.71 7.28
C SER A 62 7.41 22.40 6.74
N THR A 63 8.03 23.25 7.56
CA THR A 63 9.33 23.83 7.25
C THR A 63 10.44 22.79 7.06
N ALA A 64 10.20 21.53 7.48
CA ALA A 64 11.06 20.39 7.25
C ALA A 64 10.82 19.67 5.92
N ASP A 65 9.86 20.11 5.09
CA ASP A 65 9.64 19.58 3.74
C ASP A 65 10.92 19.58 2.92
N THR A 66 11.13 18.54 2.13
CA THR A 66 12.40 18.35 1.43
C THR A 66 12.22 17.86 -0.01
N LEU A 67 13.21 18.17 -0.84
CA LEU A 67 13.40 17.59 -2.16
C LEU A 67 14.52 16.52 -2.18
N ASP A 68 15.24 16.33 -1.05
CA ASP A 68 16.20 15.23 -0.91
C ASP A 68 15.44 13.92 -0.61
N PRO A 69 15.40 12.94 -1.53
CA PRO A 69 14.68 11.69 -1.31
C PRO A 69 15.12 10.94 -0.06
N ALA A 70 16.39 11.04 0.32
CA ALA A 70 16.89 10.35 1.50
C ALA A 70 16.30 10.86 2.82
N LYS A 71 15.83 12.10 2.87
CA LYS A 71 15.36 12.79 4.09
C LYS A 71 13.84 12.81 4.25
N GLY A 72 13.10 12.54 3.18
CA GLY A 72 11.64 12.60 3.20
C GLY A 72 10.99 11.50 4.03
N SER A 73 9.91 11.86 4.71
CA SER A 73 9.17 10.94 5.59
C SER A 73 7.66 11.11 5.56
N THR A 74 7.13 12.10 4.83
CA THR A 74 5.70 12.41 4.74
C THR A 74 5.13 12.07 3.37
N GLY A 75 3.80 11.90 3.28
CA GLY A 75 3.12 11.71 1.99
C GLY A 75 3.33 12.88 1.02
N ALA A 76 3.47 14.09 1.55
CA ALA A 76 3.80 15.27 0.76
C ALA A 76 5.22 15.18 0.14
N ASP A 77 6.22 14.70 0.90
CA ASP A 77 7.56 14.46 0.36
C ASP A 77 7.53 13.38 -0.73
N TYR A 78 6.82 12.26 -0.49
CA TYR A 78 6.72 11.17 -1.46
C TYR A 78 6.06 11.63 -2.77
N THR A 79 5.04 12.49 -2.67
CA THR A 79 4.42 13.13 -3.85
C THR A 79 5.44 13.93 -4.64
N ARG A 80 6.28 14.76 -3.98
CA ARG A 80 7.35 15.53 -4.62
C ARG A 80 8.38 14.61 -5.28
N PHE A 81 8.75 13.50 -4.60
CA PHE A 81 9.72 12.56 -5.17
C PHE A 81 9.21 11.94 -6.47
N PHE A 82 7.96 11.50 -6.51
CA PHE A 82 7.37 10.96 -7.74
C PHE A 82 7.03 12.03 -8.80
N MET A 83 6.97 13.31 -8.43
CA MET A 83 6.89 14.39 -9.42
C MET A 83 8.23 14.67 -10.10
N PHE A 84 9.31 14.70 -9.34
CA PHE A 84 10.60 15.19 -9.86
C PHE A 84 11.61 14.08 -10.18
N TYR A 85 11.46 12.91 -9.61
CA TYR A 85 12.35 11.78 -9.81
C TYR A 85 11.59 10.55 -10.31
N SER A 86 12.32 9.51 -10.68
CA SER A 86 11.75 8.19 -11.02
C SER A 86 12.54 7.09 -10.34
N GLY A 87 11.87 6.02 -9.88
CA GLY A 87 12.50 4.82 -9.35
C GLY A 87 12.88 3.83 -10.44
N LEU A 88 13.66 2.83 -10.11
CA LEU A 88 13.95 1.70 -11.01
C LEU A 88 12.70 0.89 -11.32
N THR A 89 11.86 0.72 -10.32
CA THR A 89 10.55 0.07 -10.41
C THR A 89 9.47 0.98 -9.84
N GLN A 90 8.21 0.64 -10.08
CA GLN A 90 7.02 1.25 -9.47
C GLN A 90 6.01 0.16 -9.12
N LEU A 91 5.02 0.45 -8.28
CA LEU A 91 3.98 -0.51 -7.90
C LEU A 91 2.70 -0.28 -8.68
N ASP A 92 2.00 -1.37 -9.00
CA ASP A 92 0.62 -1.32 -9.49
C ASP A 92 -0.41 -1.44 -8.35
N ALA A 93 -1.69 -1.53 -8.72
CA ALA A 93 -2.81 -1.60 -7.76
C ALA A 93 -2.79 -2.86 -6.86
N SER A 94 -2.08 -3.90 -7.25
CA SER A 94 -1.91 -5.16 -6.48
C SER A 94 -0.58 -5.21 -5.72
N LEU A 95 0.17 -4.10 -5.71
CA LEU A 95 1.54 -4.01 -5.16
C LEU A 95 2.54 -4.91 -5.89
N THR A 96 2.25 -5.24 -7.14
CA THR A 96 3.19 -5.96 -8.01
C THR A 96 4.18 -4.95 -8.62
N PRO A 97 5.50 -5.21 -8.53
CA PRO A 97 6.48 -4.31 -9.10
C PRO A 97 6.44 -4.34 -10.62
N GLN A 98 6.38 -3.15 -11.21
CA GLN A 98 6.44 -2.89 -12.65
C GLN A 98 7.78 -2.22 -12.98
N MET A 99 8.38 -2.55 -14.11
CA MET A 99 9.60 -1.90 -14.58
C MET A 99 9.34 -0.42 -14.88
N ASN A 100 10.27 0.45 -14.46
CA ASN A 100 10.16 1.90 -14.67
C ASN A 100 11.43 2.45 -15.34
N LEU A 101 12.45 2.93 -14.62
CA LEU A 101 13.76 3.23 -15.20
C LEU A 101 14.55 1.97 -15.56
N ALA A 102 14.36 0.89 -14.80
CA ALA A 102 14.84 -0.41 -15.23
C ALA A 102 14.01 -0.93 -16.41
N GLU A 103 14.67 -1.50 -17.40
CA GLU A 103 14.08 -2.30 -18.47
C GLU A 103 13.87 -3.74 -18.00
N SER A 104 14.82 -4.27 -17.22
CA SER A 104 14.71 -5.58 -16.58
C SER A 104 15.51 -5.67 -15.28
N LEU A 105 15.04 -6.55 -14.38
CA LEU A 105 15.77 -7.02 -13.20
C LEU A 105 15.82 -8.55 -13.24
N GLN A 106 17.04 -9.11 -13.18
CA GLN A 106 17.23 -10.56 -13.26
C GLN A 106 18.11 -11.06 -12.13
N THR A 107 17.82 -12.25 -11.62
CA THR A 107 18.60 -12.95 -10.61
C THR A 107 18.35 -14.45 -10.72
N THR A 108 19.32 -15.25 -10.29
CA THR A 108 19.17 -16.71 -10.13
C THR A 108 19.21 -17.16 -8.67
N ASP A 109 19.69 -16.28 -7.79
CA ASP A 109 19.96 -16.58 -6.37
C ASP A 109 19.31 -15.60 -5.39
N ALA A 110 18.50 -14.66 -5.90
CA ALA A 110 17.91 -13.55 -5.16
C ALA A 110 18.94 -12.67 -4.40
N LYS A 111 20.23 -12.89 -4.60
CA LYS A 111 21.32 -12.15 -3.95
C LYS A 111 22.08 -11.26 -4.91
N THR A 112 22.38 -11.75 -6.10
CA THR A 112 23.03 -11.00 -7.15
C THR A 112 22.01 -10.63 -8.21
N TRP A 113 21.79 -9.33 -8.43
CA TRP A 113 20.79 -8.81 -9.35
C TRP A 113 21.44 -8.05 -10.48
N ILE A 114 21.06 -8.37 -11.71
CA ILE A 114 21.44 -7.64 -12.91
C ILE A 114 20.30 -6.70 -13.28
N ILE A 115 20.56 -5.41 -13.29
CA ILE A 115 19.62 -4.33 -13.57
C ILE A 115 19.99 -3.72 -14.90
N LYS A 116 19.16 -3.90 -15.94
CA LYS A 116 19.29 -3.18 -17.21
C LYS A 116 18.50 -1.90 -17.18
N LEU A 117 19.11 -0.81 -17.63
CA LEU A 117 18.49 0.51 -17.66
C LEU A 117 17.83 0.77 -19.02
N ARG A 118 16.73 1.48 -18.99
CA ARG A 118 16.04 2.01 -20.17
C ARG A 118 16.93 3.05 -20.85
N LYS A 119 17.10 2.90 -22.17
CA LYS A 119 17.91 3.84 -22.98
C LYS A 119 17.17 5.14 -23.26
N GLY A 120 17.91 6.21 -23.48
CA GLY A 120 17.38 7.51 -23.89
C GLY A 120 16.67 8.31 -22.79
N VAL A 121 16.77 7.90 -21.53
CA VAL A 121 16.27 8.68 -20.40
C VAL A 121 17.24 9.81 -20.07
N THR A 122 16.71 11.01 -19.85
CA THR A 122 17.52 12.18 -19.46
C THR A 122 17.01 12.79 -18.17
N PHE A 123 17.92 13.38 -17.41
CA PHE A 123 17.58 14.30 -16.34
C PHE A 123 16.95 15.59 -16.88
N HIS A 124 16.35 16.38 -16.01
CA HIS A 124 15.72 17.67 -16.35
C HIS A 124 16.69 18.68 -16.96
N ASP A 125 18.01 18.54 -16.71
CA ASP A 125 19.08 19.34 -17.30
C ASP A 125 19.60 18.80 -18.65
N GLY A 126 18.96 17.74 -19.19
CA GLY A 126 19.28 17.14 -20.47
C GLY A 126 20.42 16.11 -20.45
N LYS A 127 21.08 15.89 -19.29
CA LYS A 127 22.13 14.87 -19.18
C LYS A 127 21.52 13.46 -19.14
N PRO A 128 22.17 12.45 -19.75
CA PRO A 128 21.65 11.09 -19.74
C PRO A 128 21.65 10.50 -18.33
N VAL A 129 20.65 9.67 -18.03
CA VAL A 129 20.63 8.79 -16.84
C VAL A 129 21.44 7.55 -17.17
N GLY A 130 22.37 7.17 -16.29
CA GLY A 130 23.25 6.03 -16.49
C GLY A 130 23.52 5.21 -15.22
N PRO A 131 24.33 4.16 -15.35
CA PRO A 131 24.66 3.25 -14.25
C PRO A 131 25.28 3.95 -13.02
N ALA A 132 26.12 4.97 -13.22
CA ALA A 132 26.73 5.71 -12.11
C ALA A 132 25.68 6.39 -11.23
N ASP A 133 24.63 6.95 -11.84
CA ASP A 133 23.51 7.57 -11.10
C ASP A 133 22.78 6.56 -10.22
N VAL A 134 22.56 5.34 -10.73
CA VAL A 134 21.93 4.25 -9.97
C VAL A 134 22.81 3.82 -8.80
N VAL A 135 24.09 3.59 -9.04
CA VAL A 135 25.06 3.22 -7.99
C VAL A 135 25.09 4.29 -6.91
N TYR A 136 25.25 5.56 -7.29
CA TYR A 136 25.22 6.68 -6.34
C TYR A 136 23.91 6.72 -5.55
N SER A 137 22.76 6.66 -6.24
CA SER A 137 21.44 6.77 -5.62
C SER A 137 21.19 5.71 -4.56
N LEU A 138 21.57 4.46 -4.82
CA LEU A 138 21.37 3.36 -3.88
C LEU A 138 22.37 3.41 -2.72
N MET A 139 23.65 3.66 -3.01
CA MET A 139 24.71 3.56 -2.01
C MET A 139 24.80 4.79 -1.11
N ARG A 140 24.35 5.98 -1.55
CA ARG A 140 24.35 7.19 -0.70
C ARG A 140 23.53 7.02 0.59
N HIS A 141 22.52 6.18 0.59
CA HIS A 141 21.66 5.91 1.77
C HIS A 141 22.43 5.23 2.91
N LYS A 142 23.54 4.57 2.63
CA LYS A 142 24.42 3.94 3.65
C LYS A 142 25.37 4.95 4.29
N ASN A 143 25.65 6.06 3.61
CA ASN A 143 26.55 7.10 4.13
C ASN A 143 25.90 7.79 5.34
N PRO A 144 26.53 7.80 6.53
CA PRO A 144 25.99 8.47 7.72
C PRO A 144 25.70 9.96 7.50
N ALA A 145 26.52 10.66 6.71
CA ALA A 145 26.34 12.09 6.41
C ALA A 145 25.04 12.38 5.64
N THR A 146 24.50 11.42 4.91
CA THR A 146 23.19 11.55 4.23
C THR A 146 22.03 11.61 5.21
N ALA A 147 22.17 11.05 6.42
CA ALA A 147 21.12 10.92 7.42
C ALA A 147 19.82 10.32 6.84
N SER A 148 19.96 9.28 6.02
CA SER A 148 18.86 8.66 5.29
C SER A 148 17.83 8.03 6.22
N LYS A 149 16.54 8.32 5.98
CA LYS A 149 15.40 7.71 6.67
C LYS A 149 15.21 6.23 6.33
N VAL A 150 15.78 5.77 5.19
CA VAL A 150 15.75 4.37 4.75
C VAL A 150 17.12 3.69 4.81
N LYS A 151 18.03 4.20 5.65
CA LYS A 151 19.34 3.56 5.89
C LYS A 151 19.19 2.07 6.25
N PRO A 152 18.29 1.64 7.16
CA PRO A 152 18.13 0.22 7.49
C PRO A 152 17.74 -0.64 6.27
N LEU A 153 16.97 -0.08 5.34
CA LEU A 153 16.62 -0.75 4.09
C LEU A 153 17.84 -0.84 3.14
N ALA A 154 18.64 0.20 3.07
CA ALA A 154 19.85 0.26 2.23
C ALA A 154 21.00 -0.60 2.77
N GLU A 155 21.02 -0.95 4.06
CA GLU A 155 22.03 -1.84 4.64
C GLU A 155 22.07 -3.23 3.98
N GLN A 156 20.95 -3.66 3.38
CA GLN A 156 20.94 -4.91 2.61
C GLN A 156 21.72 -4.83 1.28
N PHE A 157 22.03 -3.63 0.77
CA PHE A 157 22.84 -3.45 -0.44
C PHE A 157 24.34 -3.59 -0.09
N ALA A 158 24.91 -4.76 -0.32
CA ALA A 158 26.32 -4.98 -0.03
C ALA A 158 27.20 -4.18 -1.00
N GLU A 159 26.91 -4.26 -2.29
CA GLU A 159 27.65 -3.59 -3.34
C GLU A 159 26.76 -3.27 -4.54
N ALA A 160 27.01 -2.14 -5.20
CA ALA A 160 26.44 -1.80 -6.50
C ALA A 160 27.56 -1.36 -7.44
N LYS A 161 27.62 -1.94 -8.64
CA LYS A 161 28.66 -1.67 -9.65
C LYS A 161 28.03 -1.44 -11.02
N ALA A 162 28.52 -0.44 -11.76
CA ALA A 162 28.30 -0.33 -13.19
C ALA A 162 29.07 -1.45 -13.90
N THR A 163 28.36 -2.36 -14.57
CA THR A 163 28.93 -3.54 -15.26
C THR A 163 28.82 -3.46 -16.77
N GLY A 164 28.14 -2.42 -17.28
CA GLY A 164 28.01 -2.14 -18.71
C GLY A 164 27.56 -0.70 -18.95
N PRO A 165 27.38 -0.30 -20.19
CA PRO A 165 26.98 1.08 -20.54
C PRO A 165 25.54 1.41 -20.06
N ASP A 166 24.70 0.41 -19.88
CA ASP A 166 23.31 0.50 -19.42
C ASP A 166 22.98 -0.58 -18.36
N GLU A 167 24.01 -1.08 -17.65
CA GLU A 167 23.86 -2.20 -16.73
C GLU A 167 24.50 -1.94 -15.36
N VAL A 168 23.79 -2.33 -14.31
CA VAL A 168 24.26 -2.30 -12.92
C VAL A 168 24.11 -3.69 -12.32
N THR A 169 25.17 -4.21 -11.70
CA THR A 169 25.09 -5.37 -10.82
C THR A 169 24.95 -4.90 -9.38
N LEU A 170 23.86 -5.30 -8.74
CA LEU A 170 23.57 -5.05 -7.32
C LEU A 170 23.68 -6.35 -6.55
N THR A 171 24.63 -6.42 -5.60
CA THR A 171 24.79 -7.57 -4.70
C THR A 171 24.19 -7.24 -3.34
N LEU A 172 23.34 -8.12 -2.83
CA LEU A 172 22.74 -8.00 -1.50
C LEU A 172 23.61 -8.71 -0.43
N ALA A 173 23.54 -8.25 0.79
CA ALA A 173 24.18 -8.91 1.95
C ALA A 173 23.60 -10.33 2.20
N SER A 174 22.31 -10.50 1.98
CA SER A 174 21.61 -11.79 2.00
C SER A 174 20.58 -11.84 0.86
N ALA A 175 20.21 -13.05 0.44
CA ALA A 175 19.21 -13.23 -0.61
C ALA A 175 17.87 -12.56 -0.22
N ASN A 176 17.29 -11.80 -1.17
CA ASN A 176 15.99 -11.15 -1.01
C ASN A 176 15.29 -11.00 -2.36
N ALA A 177 14.32 -11.87 -2.61
CA ALA A 177 13.53 -11.87 -3.85
C ALA A 177 12.52 -10.70 -3.93
N ASP A 178 12.33 -9.92 -2.85
CA ASP A 178 11.50 -8.71 -2.86
C ASP A 178 12.25 -7.44 -3.32
N LEU A 179 13.51 -7.57 -3.78
CA LEU A 179 14.26 -6.40 -4.27
C LEU A 179 13.46 -5.53 -5.26
N PRO A 180 12.73 -6.10 -6.25
CA PRO A 180 11.95 -5.27 -7.18
C PRO A 180 10.87 -4.43 -6.49
N VAL A 181 10.26 -4.93 -5.40
CA VAL A 181 9.30 -4.17 -4.57
C VAL A 181 10.01 -3.11 -3.73
N ILE A 182 11.16 -3.45 -3.18
CA ILE A 182 11.99 -2.55 -2.36
C ILE A 182 12.45 -1.35 -3.18
N LEU A 183 12.87 -1.56 -4.42
CA LEU A 183 13.32 -0.50 -5.34
C LEU A 183 12.19 0.46 -5.78
N ALA A 184 10.93 0.14 -5.50
CA ALA A 184 9.78 1.04 -5.68
C ALA A 184 9.54 1.97 -4.47
N THR A 185 10.35 1.90 -3.42
CA THR A 185 10.26 2.77 -2.25
C THR A 185 10.50 4.23 -2.66
N PRO A 186 9.66 5.20 -2.21
CA PRO A 186 9.76 6.60 -2.65
C PRO A 186 11.14 7.22 -2.46
N GLN A 187 11.86 6.84 -1.40
CA GLN A 187 13.20 7.36 -1.12
C GLN A 187 14.29 6.77 -2.02
N LEU A 188 14.05 5.63 -2.67
CA LEU A 188 15.01 4.94 -3.54
C LEU A 188 14.90 5.37 -5.04
N VAL A 189 14.30 6.53 -5.29
CA VAL A 189 14.29 7.12 -6.63
C VAL A 189 15.71 7.51 -7.07
N ILE A 190 15.93 7.56 -8.39
CA ILE A 190 17.25 7.82 -8.96
C ILE A 190 17.50 9.32 -9.02
N VAL A 191 18.62 9.73 -8.44
CA VAL A 191 19.16 11.09 -8.46
C VAL A 191 20.48 11.09 -9.24
N LYS A 192 20.87 12.25 -9.74
CA LYS A 192 22.11 12.38 -10.51
C LYS A 192 23.33 12.15 -9.64
N ASP A 193 24.33 11.45 -10.17
CA ASP A 193 25.58 11.16 -9.49
C ASP A 193 26.25 12.43 -8.94
N GLY A 194 26.73 12.35 -7.69
CA GLY A 194 27.39 13.46 -6.99
C GLY A 194 26.45 14.59 -6.51
N THR A 195 25.12 14.48 -6.66
CA THR A 195 24.18 15.51 -6.18
C THR A 195 24.21 15.62 -4.65
N THR A 196 24.55 16.79 -4.14
CA THR A 196 24.50 17.14 -2.72
C THR A 196 23.50 18.26 -2.43
N ASP A 197 23.21 19.13 -3.40
CA ASP A 197 22.17 20.15 -3.34
C ASP A 197 20.92 19.71 -4.09
N PHE A 198 19.84 19.49 -3.36
CA PHE A 198 18.54 19.08 -3.88
C PHE A 198 17.55 20.24 -4.08
N SER A 199 17.95 21.48 -3.78
CA SER A 199 17.08 22.66 -3.92
C SER A 199 16.60 22.90 -5.35
N THR A 200 17.38 22.42 -6.34
CA THR A 200 17.07 22.53 -7.77
C THR A 200 16.01 21.53 -8.25
N GLY A 201 15.73 20.45 -7.50
CA GLY A 201 14.80 19.40 -7.88
C GLY A 201 15.13 18.72 -9.21
N ILE A 202 16.40 18.72 -9.65
CA ILE A 202 16.83 18.08 -10.89
C ILE A 202 16.75 16.56 -10.73
N GLY A 203 15.83 15.96 -11.47
CA GLY A 203 15.60 14.52 -11.55
C GLY A 203 15.23 14.11 -12.97
N CYS A 204 14.67 12.92 -13.14
CA CYS A 204 14.16 12.39 -14.42
C CYS A 204 12.66 12.08 -14.35
N GLY A 205 11.94 12.73 -13.45
CA GLY A 205 10.50 12.57 -13.24
C GLY A 205 9.63 13.29 -14.28
N PRO A 206 8.31 13.12 -14.16
CA PRO A 206 7.33 13.69 -15.09
C PRO A 206 7.23 15.22 -15.05
N TYR A 207 7.67 15.87 -13.97
CA TYR A 207 7.63 17.31 -13.82
C TYR A 207 9.00 17.88 -13.47
N LYS A 208 9.29 19.10 -13.93
CA LYS A 208 10.45 19.92 -13.58
C LYS A 208 10.06 20.89 -12.47
N LEU A 209 10.93 21.11 -11.51
CA LEU A 209 10.69 22.07 -10.44
C LEU A 209 10.63 23.50 -11.00
N LYS A 210 9.54 24.22 -10.66
CA LYS A 210 9.38 25.66 -10.93
C LYS A 210 9.62 26.49 -9.67
N SER A 211 9.08 26.04 -8.54
CA SER A 211 9.31 26.67 -7.23
C SER A 211 9.08 25.67 -6.09
N PHE A 212 9.86 25.85 -5.02
CA PHE A 212 9.71 25.11 -3.78
C PHE A 212 9.84 26.04 -2.59
N LYS A 213 8.81 26.09 -1.76
CA LYS A 213 8.75 26.85 -0.49
C LYS A 213 8.33 25.88 0.59
N PRO A 214 9.27 25.33 1.39
CA PRO A 214 8.96 24.37 2.46
C PRO A 214 7.84 24.87 3.37
N GLY A 215 6.90 24.00 3.70
CA GLY A 215 5.70 24.31 4.49
C GLY A 215 4.62 25.13 3.80
N VAL A 216 4.85 25.61 2.58
CA VAL A 216 3.92 26.49 1.85
C VAL A 216 3.43 25.84 0.56
N SER A 217 4.33 25.68 -0.44
CA SER A 217 3.94 25.15 -1.73
C SER A 217 5.11 24.58 -2.53
N THR A 218 4.76 23.71 -3.47
CA THR A 218 5.67 23.16 -4.49
C THR A 218 4.99 23.26 -5.84
N VAL A 219 5.64 23.86 -6.83
CA VAL A 219 5.11 23.96 -8.20
C VAL A 219 6.00 23.19 -9.15
N GLY A 220 5.42 22.23 -9.87
CA GLY A 220 6.05 21.48 -10.95
C GLY A 220 5.43 21.82 -12.30
N VAL A 221 6.26 21.98 -13.33
CA VAL A 221 5.85 22.16 -14.74
C VAL A 221 6.19 20.91 -15.54
N ARG A 222 5.37 20.59 -16.54
CA ARG A 222 5.51 19.38 -17.35
C ARG A 222 6.94 19.21 -17.90
N ASN A 223 7.45 17.99 -17.81
CA ASN A 223 8.66 17.57 -18.50
C ASN A 223 8.29 16.98 -19.87
N ASP A 224 8.42 17.75 -20.93
CA ASP A 224 8.08 17.28 -22.28
C ASP A 224 9.06 16.20 -22.80
N SER A 225 10.23 16.06 -22.17
CA SER A 225 11.22 15.01 -22.45
C SER A 225 11.05 13.79 -21.53
N TYR A 226 9.88 13.63 -20.86
CA TYR A 226 9.66 12.47 -20.00
C TYR A 226 9.64 11.18 -20.80
N PHE A 227 10.34 10.16 -20.30
CA PHE A 227 10.60 8.91 -21.03
C PHE A 227 9.37 8.02 -21.27
N LYS A 228 8.24 8.26 -20.56
CA LYS A 228 6.99 7.52 -20.81
C LYS A 228 6.17 8.22 -21.89
N PRO A 229 5.91 7.55 -23.03
CA PRO A 229 5.19 8.18 -24.15
C PRO A 229 3.83 8.72 -23.74
N GLY A 230 3.53 9.93 -24.16
CA GLY A 230 2.25 10.60 -23.92
C GLY A 230 2.07 11.21 -22.53
N LYS A 231 2.95 10.93 -21.58
CA LYS A 231 2.90 11.43 -20.20
C LYS A 231 3.94 12.53 -19.93
N PRO A 232 3.75 13.33 -18.87
CA PRO A 232 2.49 13.51 -18.13
C PRO A 232 1.49 14.37 -18.92
N TYR A 233 0.26 14.47 -18.43
CA TYR A 233 -0.81 15.13 -19.18
C TYR A 233 -0.97 16.60 -18.83
N LEU A 234 -0.87 16.96 -17.54
CA LEU A 234 -1.06 18.35 -17.08
C LEU A 234 0.16 19.22 -17.36
N ASP A 235 -0.06 20.52 -17.58
CA ASP A 235 1.01 21.51 -17.78
C ASP A 235 1.69 21.88 -16.48
N GLU A 236 0.92 21.97 -15.38
CA GLU A 236 1.44 22.42 -14.08
C GLU A 236 0.67 21.77 -12.92
N ILE A 237 1.39 21.43 -11.86
CA ILE A 237 0.83 20.96 -10.59
C ILE A 237 1.37 21.84 -9.47
N GLU A 238 0.46 22.37 -8.64
CA GLU A 238 0.79 23.06 -7.40
C GLU A 238 0.37 22.19 -6.20
N LEU A 239 1.32 21.81 -5.36
CA LEU A 239 1.09 21.12 -4.09
C LEU A 239 1.07 22.12 -2.95
N ILE A 240 0.09 22.01 -2.05
CA ILE A 240 -0.10 22.89 -0.88
C ILE A 240 -0.28 21.99 0.35
N GLY A 241 0.31 22.36 1.49
CA GLY A 241 0.07 21.71 2.77
C GLY A 241 -1.13 22.34 3.49
N ILE A 242 -2.17 21.57 3.80
CA ILE A 242 -3.29 21.98 4.65
C ILE A 242 -3.53 20.87 5.66
N SER A 243 -2.99 21.00 6.88
CA SER A 243 -3.03 19.96 7.91
C SER A 243 -4.42 19.78 8.52
N ASP A 244 -5.19 20.85 8.73
CA ASP A 244 -6.55 20.75 9.23
C ASP A 244 -7.48 20.11 8.20
N SER A 245 -8.12 19.00 8.57
CA SER A 245 -8.96 18.21 7.67
C SER A 245 -10.23 18.97 7.21
N ALA A 246 -10.80 19.80 8.06
CA ALA A 246 -11.99 20.58 7.71
C ALA A 246 -11.64 21.74 6.76
N ALA A 247 -10.51 22.42 7.00
CA ALA A 247 -10.01 23.46 6.10
C ALA A 247 -9.65 22.87 4.73
N ARG A 248 -8.99 21.71 4.70
CA ARG A 248 -8.63 21.00 3.46
C ARG A 248 -9.86 20.59 2.66
N LEU A 249 -10.91 20.05 3.32
CA LEU A 249 -12.19 19.75 2.69
C LEU A 249 -12.89 21.01 2.16
N ASN A 250 -12.91 22.10 2.95
CA ASN A 250 -13.52 23.34 2.51
C ASN A 250 -12.81 23.91 1.27
N ALA A 251 -11.47 23.86 1.21
CA ALA A 251 -10.70 24.28 0.04
C ALA A 251 -11.04 23.47 -1.22
N LEU A 252 -11.34 22.17 -1.09
CA LEU A 252 -11.86 21.38 -2.22
C LEU A 252 -13.23 21.85 -2.65
N LEU A 253 -14.17 21.97 -1.71
CA LEU A 253 -15.57 22.28 -2.03
C LEU A 253 -15.79 23.74 -2.49
N SER A 254 -14.86 24.66 -2.19
CA SER A 254 -14.84 26.02 -2.77
C SER A 254 -14.20 26.09 -4.15
N GLY A 255 -13.50 25.02 -4.58
CA GLY A 255 -12.77 25.01 -5.86
C GLY A 255 -11.36 25.62 -5.78
N ASP A 256 -10.87 25.95 -4.58
CA ASP A 256 -9.51 26.46 -4.39
C ASP A 256 -8.45 25.39 -4.67
N VAL A 257 -8.79 24.11 -4.44
CA VAL A 257 -7.99 22.95 -4.82
C VAL A 257 -8.85 21.91 -5.53
N HIS A 258 -8.23 21.03 -6.31
CA HIS A 258 -8.93 20.09 -7.19
C HIS A 258 -8.79 18.62 -6.75
N LEU A 259 -7.85 18.34 -5.88
CA LEU A 259 -7.59 17.01 -5.31
C LEU A 259 -7.07 17.18 -3.88
N ILE A 260 -7.62 16.39 -2.95
CA ILE A 260 -7.15 16.32 -1.56
C ILE A 260 -7.06 14.88 -1.10
N ASN A 261 -6.16 14.58 -0.16
CA ASN A 261 -6.10 13.30 0.52
C ASN A 261 -6.65 13.35 1.96
N ALA A 262 -6.69 12.20 2.62
CA ALA A 262 -7.01 12.02 4.04
C ALA A 262 -8.33 12.70 4.45
N ILE A 263 -9.42 12.38 3.74
CA ILE A 263 -10.76 12.79 4.13
C ILE A 263 -11.19 11.97 5.35
N ASP A 264 -11.68 12.67 6.38
CA ASP A 264 -12.33 12.03 7.52
C ASP A 264 -13.58 11.26 7.06
N PRO A 265 -13.74 9.96 7.38
CA PRO A 265 -14.92 9.17 7.02
C PRO A 265 -16.25 9.83 7.39
N ARG A 266 -16.28 10.61 8.48
CA ARG A 266 -17.47 11.37 8.92
C ARG A 266 -17.86 12.51 7.98
N SER A 267 -16.94 12.96 7.15
CA SER A 267 -17.13 14.08 6.22
C SER A 267 -17.40 13.65 4.77
N THR A 268 -17.38 12.35 4.48
CA THR A 268 -17.52 11.82 3.11
C THR A 268 -18.82 12.19 2.44
N GLN A 269 -19.91 12.25 3.21
CA GLN A 269 -21.22 12.64 2.69
C GLN A 269 -21.19 14.08 2.14
N ARG A 270 -20.46 15.01 2.75
CA ARG A 270 -20.33 16.39 2.24
C ARG A 270 -19.70 16.42 0.85
N VAL A 271 -18.70 15.56 0.59
CA VAL A 271 -18.10 15.45 -0.75
C VAL A 271 -19.11 14.86 -1.74
N SER A 272 -19.73 13.72 -1.38
CA SER A 272 -20.62 12.97 -2.28
C SER A 272 -21.89 13.74 -2.62
N SER A 273 -22.42 14.60 -1.71
CA SER A 273 -23.61 15.40 -1.92
C SER A 273 -23.33 16.74 -2.62
N THR A 274 -22.07 17.17 -2.75
CA THR A 274 -21.73 18.43 -3.41
C THR A 274 -21.56 18.18 -4.92
N PRO A 275 -22.37 18.81 -5.79
CA PRO A 275 -22.24 18.68 -7.24
C PRO A 275 -20.83 19.06 -7.71
N GLY A 276 -20.28 18.30 -8.66
CA GLY A 276 -18.95 18.55 -9.23
C GLY A 276 -17.80 17.85 -8.49
N TYR A 277 -18.00 17.29 -7.32
CA TYR A 277 -16.98 16.59 -6.55
C TYR A 277 -17.27 15.10 -6.38
N ALA A 278 -16.23 14.31 -6.17
CA ALA A 278 -16.33 12.88 -5.91
C ALA A 278 -15.32 12.42 -4.88
N LEU A 279 -15.64 11.28 -4.26
CA LEU A 279 -14.77 10.56 -3.35
C LEU A 279 -14.07 9.43 -4.10
N LYS A 280 -12.78 9.25 -3.86
CA LYS A 280 -12.01 8.08 -4.27
C LYS A 280 -11.64 7.28 -3.03
N GLU A 281 -12.18 6.08 -2.92
CA GLU A 281 -11.73 5.10 -1.94
C GLU A 281 -10.60 4.26 -2.51
N THR A 282 -9.52 4.12 -1.75
CA THR A 282 -8.44 3.16 -2.02
C THR A 282 -8.37 2.17 -0.85
N LYS A 283 -8.83 0.94 -1.08
CA LYS A 283 -8.69 -0.14 -0.10
C LYS A 283 -7.21 -0.39 0.15
N SER A 284 -6.79 -0.43 1.41
CA SER A 284 -5.37 -0.43 1.76
C SER A 284 -4.98 -1.53 2.75
N GLY A 285 -3.70 -1.60 3.08
CA GLY A 285 -3.16 -2.43 4.16
C GLY A 285 -2.97 -1.67 5.47
N LEU A 286 -3.53 -0.46 5.62
CA LEU A 286 -3.55 0.26 6.89
C LEU A 286 -4.47 -0.48 7.86
N TYR A 287 -4.01 -0.78 9.06
CA TYR A 287 -4.85 -1.36 10.10
C TYR A 287 -4.52 -0.80 11.49
N THR A 288 -5.51 -0.82 12.34
CA THR A 288 -5.38 -0.63 13.79
C THR A 288 -5.65 -1.97 14.46
N ASP A 289 -4.74 -2.42 15.30
CA ASP A 289 -4.82 -3.72 15.94
C ASP A 289 -4.85 -3.63 17.46
N LEU A 290 -5.53 -4.60 18.08
CA LEU A 290 -5.43 -4.84 19.51
C LEU A 290 -4.21 -5.72 19.79
N ILE A 291 -3.23 -5.16 20.47
CA ILE A 291 -2.01 -5.85 20.90
C ILE A 291 -2.27 -6.53 22.24
N MET A 292 -1.95 -7.82 22.33
CA MET A 292 -2.08 -8.66 23.53
C MET A 292 -0.70 -9.21 23.89
N ARG A 293 -0.01 -8.57 24.85
CA ARG A 293 1.39 -8.84 25.12
C ARG A 293 1.62 -10.17 25.84
N SER A 294 2.72 -10.81 25.51
CA SER A 294 3.13 -12.11 26.06
C SER A 294 3.74 -12.04 27.48
N ASP A 295 3.98 -10.83 28.00
CA ASP A 295 4.58 -10.60 29.31
C ASP A 295 3.57 -10.48 30.48
N ASN A 296 2.27 -10.58 30.21
CA ASN A 296 1.23 -10.62 31.23
C ASN A 296 0.60 -12.03 31.28
N PRO A 297 0.52 -12.71 32.43
CA PRO A 297 0.11 -14.11 32.51
C PRO A 297 -1.30 -14.41 31.96
N ILE A 298 -2.29 -13.52 32.21
CA ILE A 298 -3.66 -13.71 31.71
C ILE A 298 -3.72 -13.38 30.22
N VAL A 299 -3.19 -12.23 29.83
CA VAL A 299 -3.17 -11.78 28.43
C VAL A 299 -2.33 -12.71 27.55
N ALA A 300 -1.29 -13.31 28.11
CA ALA A 300 -0.45 -14.30 27.43
C ALA A 300 -1.12 -15.64 27.18
N ASN A 301 -2.25 -15.94 27.86
CA ASN A 301 -2.96 -17.22 27.67
C ASN A 301 -3.53 -17.30 26.24
N PRO A 302 -3.25 -18.37 25.46
CA PRO A 302 -3.78 -18.53 24.11
C PRO A 302 -5.32 -18.48 24.04
N ASP A 303 -6.01 -19.05 25.04
CA ASP A 303 -7.47 -19.00 25.10
C ASP A 303 -7.99 -17.57 25.32
N PHE A 304 -7.26 -16.73 26.08
CA PHE A 304 -7.58 -15.29 26.20
C PHE A 304 -7.46 -14.58 24.85
N VAL A 305 -6.33 -14.77 24.15
CA VAL A 305 -6.09 -14.15 22.85
C VAL A 305 -7.15 -14.54 21.83
N GLU A 306 -7.45 -15.83 21.76
CA GLU A 306 -8.47 -16.33 20.83
C GLU A 306 -9.88 -15.84 21.21
N GLY A 307 -10.23 -15.84 22.49
CA GLY A 307 -11.48 -15.31 23.00
C GLY A 307 -11.68 -13.83 22.65
N MET A 308 -10.65 -13.00 22.85
CA MET A 308 -10.70 -11.59 22.46
C MET A 308 -10.90 -11.39 20.95
N LYS A 309 -10.30 -12.24 20.11
CA LYS A 309 -10.48 -12.20 18.64
C LYS A 309 -11.92 -12.54 18.22
N TYR A 310 -12.64 -13.42 18.96
CA TYR A 310 -14.05 -13.73 18.72
C TYR A 310 -15.02 -12.65 19.20
N LEU A 311 -14.59 -11.76 20.12
CA LEU A 311 -15.40 -10.62 20.58
C LEU A 311 -15.54 -9.52 19.53
N PHE A 312 -14.64 -9.43 18.54
CA PHE A 312 -14.77 -8.41 17.50
C PHE A 312 -15.98 -8.67 16.60
N ASP A 313 -17.00 -7.82 16.71
CA ASP A 313 -18.01 -7.68 15.66
C ASP A 313 -17.45 -6.82 14.53
N ARG A 314 -16.85 -7.48 13.55
CA ARG A 314 -16.12 -6.82 12.46
C ARG A 314 -17.05 -6.02 11.54
N GLU A 315 -18.29 -6.46 11.36
CA GLU A 315 -19.30 -5.71 10.59
C GLU A 315 -19.76 -4.46 11.35
N GLN A 316 -19.97 -4.55 12.66
CA GLN A 316 -20.25 -3.39 13.48
C GLN A 316 -19.10 -2.39 13.43
N LEU A 317 -17.84 -2.84 13.53
CA LEU A 317 -16.67 -1.99 13.40
C LEU A 317 -16.60 -1.31 12.03
N ARG A 318 -16.81 -2.07 10.95
CA ARG A 318 -16.81 -1.54 9.58
C ARG A 318 -17.85 -0.42 9.41
N THR A 319 -19.04 -0.60 9.92
CA THR A 319 -20.16 0.35 9.75
C THR A 319 -20.13 1.51 10.74
N ALA A 320 -19.94 1.23 12.05
CA ALA A 320 -20.04 2.24 13.08
C ALA A 320 -18.75 3.09 13.22
N VAL A 321 -17.58 2.46 13.13
CA VAL A 321 -16.29 3.13 13.29
C VAL A 321 -15.80 3.70 11.96
N PHE A 322 -15.70 2.86 10.94
CA PHE A 322 -15.11 3.23 9.66
C PHE A 322 -16.12 3.70 8.60
N ARG A 323 -17.41 3.80 8.94
CA ARG A 323 -18.48 4.29 8.05
C ARG A 323 -18.55 3.56 6.70
N GLY A 324 -18.20 2.27 6.68
CA GLY A 324 -18.14 1.44 5.47
C GLY A 324 -16.78 1.48 4.75
N TYR A 325 -15.90 2.41 5.08
CA TYR A 325 -14.61 2.61 4.41
C TYR A 325 -13.50 1.73 5.03
N SER A 326 -13.73 0.45 5.04
CA SER A 326 -12.76 -0.56 5.45
C SER A 326 -13.09 -1.92 4.85
N VAL A 327 -12.12 -2.81 4.84
CA VAL A 327 -12.27 -4.22 4.49
C VAL A 327 -12.11 -5.05 5.76
N ILE A 328 -12.97 -6.05 5.95
CA ILE A 328 -12.90 -6.92 7.14
C ILE A 328 -11.56 -7.66 7.17
N GLY A 329 -10.88 -7.57 8.31
CA GLY A 329 -9.65 -8.29 8.62
C GLY A 329 -9.93 -9.69 9.20
N ASN A 330 -8.89 -10.49 9.28
CA ASN A 330 -8.96 -11.86 9.80
C ASN A 330 -7.77 -12.19 10.72
N ASP A 331 -7.41 -11.22 11.58
CA ASP A 331 -6.34 -11.32 12.57
C ASP A 331 -4.97 -11.72 11.98
N GLN A 332 -4.71 -11.29 10.74
CA GLN A 332 -3.45 -11.41 10.03
C GLN A 332 -3.22 -10.13 9.17
N PRO A 333 -1.96 -9.71 8.90
CA PRO A 333 -1.69 -8.35 8.44
C PRO A 333 -1.69 -8.16 6.91
N ILE A 334 -1.90 -9.20 6.10
CA ILE A 334 -1.90 -9.11 4.63
C ILE A 334 -3.31 -8.81 4.13
N PRO A 335 -3.57 -7.63 3.52
CA PRO A 335 -4.93 -7.24 3.11
C PRO A 335 -5.40 -7.98 1.86
N PRO A 336 -6.74 -8.07 1.64
CA PRO A 336 -7.35 -8.66 0.45
C PRO A 336 -6.91 -7.97 -0.81
N GLY A 337 -6.23 -7.62 -1.42
CA GLY A 337 -5.73 -6.92 -2.62
C GLY A 337 -4.23 -7.12 -2.80
N HIS A 338 -3.56 -7.64 -1.78
CA HIS A 338 -2.14 -7.94 -1.86
C HIS A 338 -1.93 -9.25 -2.64
N ARG A 339 -0.92 -9.30 -3.53
CA ARG A 339 -0.63 -10.49 -4.38
C ARG A 339 -0.45 -11.79 -3.60
N TYR A 340 0.00 -11.74 -2.35
CA TYR A 340 0.19 -12.90 -1.48
C TYR A 340 -0.94 -13.11 -0.46
N PHE A 341 -2.09 -12.44 -0.62
CA PHE A 341 -3.24 -12.67 0.26
C PHE A 341 -3.73 -14.12 0.18
N ASN A 342 -3.95 -14.72 1.34
CA ASN A 342 -4.50 -16.08 1.44
C ASN A 342 -6.04 -16.04 1.53
N ALA A 343 -6.72 -16.14 0.39
CA ALA A 343 -8.17 -16.15 0.33
C ALA A 343 -8.80 -17.45 0.86
N SER A 344 -8.02 -18.52 1.08
CA SER A 344 -8.52 -19.79 1.61
C SER A 344 -8.57 -19.84 3.14
N LEU A 345 -8.00 -18.83 3.84
CA LEU A 345 -8.09 -18.74 5.29
C LEU A 345 -9.53 -18.45 5.72
N PRO A 346 -10.22 -19.37 6.44
CA PRO A 346 -11.60 -19.15 6.87
C PRO A 346 -11.74 -17.88 7.69
N GLN A 347 -12.74 -17.06 7.35
CA GLN A 347 -13.03 -15.84 8.07
C GLN A 347 -13.50 -16.13 9.49
N ARG A 348 -12.85 -15.53 10.49
CA ARG A 348 -13.26 -15.60 11.89
C ARG A 348 -14.58 -14.82 12.07
N ALA A 349 -15.65 -15.53 12.40
CA ALA A 349 -16.93 -14.91 12.72
C ALA A 349 -16.92 -14.25 14.11
N HIS A 350 -17.80 -13.28 14.34
CA HIS A 350 -18.17 -12.83 15.67
C HIS A 350 -18.92 -13.94 16.40
N ASP A 351 -18.41 -14.38 17.55
CA ASP A 351 -18.99 -15.49 18.33
C ASP A 351 -18.82 -15.22 19.84
N PRO A 352 -19.77 -14.50 20.45
CA PRO A 352 -19.73 -14.17 21.87
C PRO A 352 -19.76 -15.39 22.79
N ASP A 353 -20.43 -16.47 22.39
CA ASP A 353 -20.52 -17.68 23.22
C ASP A 353 -19.18 -18.42 23.26
N LYS A 354 -18.55 -18.56 22.11
CA LYS A 354 -17.20 -19.10 22.02
C LYS A 354 -16.18 -18.21 22.73
N ALA A 355 -16.29 -16.88 22.60
CA ALA A 355 -15.47 -15.93 23.32
C ALA A 355 -15.61 -16.12 24.85
N LYS A 356 -16.84 -16.22 25.35
CA LYS A 356 -17.13 -16.46 26.77
C LYS A 356 -16.50 -17.75 27.27
N PHE A 357 -16.67 -18.85 26.53
CA PHE A 357 -16.09 -20.14 26.87
C PHE A 357 -14.55 -20.06 26.98
N LEU A 358 -13.89 -19.48 25.98
CA LEU A 358 -12.43 -19.36 25.95
C LEU A 358 -11.91 -18.43 27.07
N LEU A 359 -12.55 -17.28 27.27
CA LEU A 359 -12.18 -16.32 28.31
C LEU A 359 -12.41 -16.86 29.73
N GLN A 360 -13.46 -17.68 29.92
CA GLN A 360 -13.66 -18.41 31.19
C GLN A 360 -12.56 -19.45 31.41
N LYS A 361 -12.20 -20.21 30.39
CA LYS A 361 -11.11 -21.20 30.43
C LYS A 361 -9.75 -20.53 30.70
N ALA A 362 -9.56 -19.31 30.19
CA ALA A 362 -8.37 -18.50 30.48
C ALA A 362 -8.35 -17.89 31.90
N GLY A 363 -9.43 -18.04 32.68
CA GLY A 363 -9.55 -17.43 34.00
C GLY A 363 -9.79 -15.92 33.97
N ALA A 364 -10.23 -15.36 32.83
CA ALA A 364 -10.38 -13.94 32.66
C ALA A 364 -11.73 -13.39 33.18
N LEU A 365 -12.77 -14.23 33.22
CA LEU A 365 -14.08 -13.82 33.75
C LEU A 365 -13.99 -13.65 35.27
N GLY A 366 -14.33 -12.45 35.75
CA GLY A 366 -14.23 -12.10 37.18
C GLY A 366 -12.83 -11.70 37.65
N ALA A 367 -11.81 -11.82 36.79
CA ALA A 367 -10.46 -11.34 37.11
C ALA A 367 -10.32 -9.83 36.93
N THR A 368 -9.36 -9.22 37.64
CA THR A 368 -8.94 -7.85 37.38
C THR A 368 -7.99 -7.85 36.19
N LEU A 369 -8.48 -7.36 35.04
CA LEU A 369 -7.69 -7.27 33.81
C LEU A 369 -6.95 -5.93 33.73
N PRO A 370 -5.78 -5.88 33.06
CA PRO A 370 -5.13 -4.64 32.71
C PRO A 370 -6.03 -3.80 31.78
N PRO A 371 -6.03 -2.45 31.91
CA PRO A 371 -6.80 -1.61 31.02
C PRO A 371 -6.29 -1.67 29.58
N ILE A 372 -7.20 -1.47 28.62
CA ILE A 372 -6.88 -1.30 27.19
C ILE A 372 -6.53 0.17 26.96
N TYR A 373 -5.31 0.44 26.49
CA TYR A 373 -4.88 1.80 26.13
C TYR A 373 -5.23 2.08 24.66
N ALA A 374 -5.98 3.16 24.46
CA ALA A 374 -6.42 3.64 23.15
C ALA A 374 -6.15 5.14 23.00
N THR A 375 -5.93 5.61 21.77
CA THR A 375 -5.62 7.02 21.45
C THR A 375 -6.30 7.46 20.15
N SER A 376 -6.59 8.76 20.01
CA SER A 376 -7.06 9.31 18.74
C SER A 376 -6.02 9.28 17.62
N ASP A 377 -4.75 9.04 17.94
CA ASP A 377 -3.64 8.93 16.97
C ASP A 377 -3.54 7.52 16.33
N ALA A 378 -4.30 6.55 16.85
CA ALA A 378 -4.51 5.25 16.22
C ALA A 378 -5.95 5.18 15.69
N ASN A 379 -6.09 5.10 14.37
CA ASN A 379 -7.36 5.22 13.66
C ASN A 379 -8.47 4.33 14.23
N GLY A 380 -9.51 4.93 14.83
CA GLY A 380 -10.68 4.22 15.37
C GLY A 380 -10.42 3.42 16.64
N SER A 381 -9.24 3.49 17.25
CA SER A 381 -8.87 2.67 18.41
C SER A 381 -9.75 2.93 19.63
N ILE A 382 -10.13 4.19 19.88
CA ILE A 382 -10.99 4.54 21.02
C ILE A 382 -12.37 3.92 20.86
N GLU A 383 -12.97 4.04 19.68
CA GLU A 383 -14.27 3.47 19.36
C GLU A 383 -14.23 1.93 19.41
N MET A 384 -13.17 1.31 18.89
CA MET A 384 -12.96 -0.13 18.97
C MET A 384 -12.83 -0.61 20.41
N ALA A 385 -12.08 0.11 21.26
CA ALA A 385 -11.94 -0.22 22.68
C ALA A 385 -13.30 -0.18 23.41
N VAL A 386 -14.12 0.85 23.13
CA VAL A 386 -15.46 0.99 23.71
C VAL A 386 -16.39 -0.13 23.26
N LEU A 387 -16.36 -0.49 21.98
CA LEU A 387 -17.17 -1.60 21.46
C LEU A 387 -16.75 -2.95 22.05
N LEU A 388 -15.44 -3.19 22.22
CA LEU A 388 -14.95 -4.38 22.92
C LEU A 388 -15.36 -4.40 24.40
N GLN A 389 -15.30 -3.27 25.09
CA GLN A 389 -15.79 -3.14 26.47
C GLN A 389 -17.25 -3.52 26.58
N GLN A 390 -18.10 -2.98 25.69
CA GLN A 390 -19.53 -3.30 25.65
C GLN A 390 -19.80 -4.78 25.32
N ALA A 391 -19.07 -5.36 24.37
CA ALA A 391 -19.16 -6.78 24.03
C ALA A 391 -18.72 -7.65 25.21
N GLY A 392 -17.63 -7.28 25.88
CA GLY A 392 -17.14 -7.97 27.08
C GLY A 392 -18.15 -7.97 28.22
N GLN A 393 -18.78 -6.82 28.51
CA GLN A 393 -19.80 -6.69 29.56
C GLN A 393 -20.96 -7.67 29.36
N LYS A 394 -21.41 -7.90 28.13
CA LYS A 394 -22.50 -8.82 27.81
C LYS A 394 -22.21 -10.28 28.18
N ILE A 395 -20.93 -10.67 28.22
CA ILE A 395 -20.50 -12.03 28.55
C ILE A 395 -19.84 -12.13 29.94
N GLY A 396 -19.84 -11.04 30.72
CA GLY A 396 -19.27 -11.00 32.07
C GLY A 396 -17.76 -10.72 32.11
N LEU A 397 -17.16 -10.23 31.03
CA LEU A 397 -15.76 -9.80 30.99
C LEU A 397 -15.67 -8.30 31.31
N ASN A 398 -14.93 -7.94 32.36
CA ASN A 398 -14.77 -6.55 32.78
C ASN A 398 -13.52 -5.92 32.15
N LEU A 399 -13.69 -5.30 30.99
CA LEU A 399 -12.64 -4.55 30.31
C LEU A 399 -12.70 -3.07 30.72
N GLN A 400 -11.56 -2.50 31.11
CA GLN A 400 -11.40 -1.06 31.37
C GLN A 400 -10.72 -0.40 30.16
N VAL A 401 -11.16 0.79 29.77
CA VAL A 401 -10.58 1.57 28.66
C VAL A 401 -9.87 2.79 29.22
N ASN A 402 -8.58 2.91 28.93
CA ASN A 402 -7.78 4.10 29.20
C ASN A 402 -7.59 4.88 27.88
N ARG A 403 -8.22 6.06 27.80
CA ARG A 403 -8.05 6.99 26.67
C ARG A 403 -6.80 7.83 26.92
N ALA A 404 -5.71 7.43 26.30
CA ALA A 404 -4.43 8.14 26.40
C ALA A 404 -4.37 9.34 25.44
N SER A 405 -3.62 10.38 25.85
CA SER A 405 -3.33 11.51 24.97
C SER A 405 -2.62 11.03 23.70
N PRO A 406 -2.90 11.60 22.52
CA PRO A 406 -2.13 11.33 21.32
C PRO A 406 -0.67 11.78 21.48
N ASP A 407 -0.43 12.86 22.21
CA ASP A 407 0.93 13.30 22.52
C ASP A 407 1.65 12.29 23.41
N GLY A 408 2.75 11.76 22.90
CA GLY A 408 3.58 10.78 23.59
C GLY A 408 3.02 9.36 23.63
N TYR A 409 1.89 9.04 22.99
CA TYR A 409 1.33 7.68 23.01
C TYR A 409 2.33 6.61 22.56
N TRP A 410 2.97 6.82 21.43
CA TRP A 410 3.91 5.88 20.83
C TRP A 410 5.17 5.64 21.66
N SER A 411 5.60 6.63 22.45
CA SER A 411 6.76 6.50 23.33
C SER A 411 6.42 6.00 24.74
N ASN A 412 5.21 6.31 25.26
CA ASN A 412 4.88 6.06 26.66
C ASN A 412 3.91 4.90 26.87
N HIS A 413 3.11 4.52 25.85
CA HIS A 413 2.06 3.52 26.00
C HIS A 413 2.19 2.35 25.04
N TRP A 414 2.46 2.60 23.76
CA TRP A 414 2.62 1.55 22.74
C TRP A 414 3.77 0.60 23.13
N MET A 415 3.53 -0.70 23.07
CA MET A 415 4.45 -1.76 23.51
C MET A 415 4.88 -1.70 25.00
N LYS A 416 4.21 -0.91 25.84
CA LYS A 416 4.54 -0.78 27.27
C LYS A 416 3.50 -1.40 28.20
N HIS A 417 2.27 -1.58 27.73
CA HIS A 417 1.17 -2.14 28.52
C HIS A 417 0.69 -3.47 27.94
N PRO A 418 0.08 -4.34 28.75
CA PRO A 418 -0.39 -5.66 28.31
C PRO A 418 -1.44 -5.61 27.20
N LEU A 419 -2.33 -4.59 27.22
CA LEU A 419 -3.37 -4.37 26.23
C LEU A 419 -3.27 -2.94 25.70
N THR A 420 -2.88 -2.81 24.42
CA THR A 420 -2.76 -1.51 23.74
C THR A 420 -3.25 -1.63 22.30
N PHE A 421 -3.49 -0.48 21.68
CA PHE A 421 -3.70 -0.44 20.23
C PHE A 421 -2.43 -0.01 19.50
N GLY A 422 -2.12 -0.72 18.40
CA GLY A 422 -1.17 -0.32 17.38
C GLY A 422 -1.87 0.34 16.19
N ASN A 423 -1.09 0.95 15.30
CA ASN A 423 -1.58 1.48 14.02
C ASN A 423 -0.48 1.34 12.96
N ILE A 424 -0.66 0.40 12.06
CA ILE A 424 0.39 -0.01 11.12
C ILE A 424 0.04 0.49 9.72
N ASN A 425 0.89 1.36 9.19
CA ASN A 425 0.80 1.82 7.80
C ASN A 425 1.07 0.69 6.81
N PRO A 426 0.50 0.73 5.60
CA PRO A 426 0.73 -0.28 4.58
C PRO A 426 2.22 -0.51 4.29
N ARG A 427 2.56 -1.74 4.02
CA ARG A 427 3.86 -2.13 3.46
C ARG A 427 3.63 -2.78 2.10
N SER A 428 4.45 -2.44 1.14
CA SER A 428 4.37 -3.00 -0.21
C SER A 428 4.88 -4.44 -0.30
N SER A 429 5.73 -4.84 0.65
CA SER A 429 6.28 -6.19 0.74
C SER A 429 5.75 -6.93 1.97
N ALA A 430 5.26 -8.15 1.76
CA ALA A 430 4.89 -9.06 2.84
C ALA A 430 6.10 -9.41 3.71
N ASP A 431 7.29 -9.58 3.11
CA ASP A 431 8.54 -9.82 3.84
C ASP A 431 8.84 -8.68 4.81
N VAL A 432 8.77 -7.44 4.34
CA VAL A 432 9.04 -6.26 5.18
C VAL A 432 8.04 -6.18 6.33
N LEU A 433 6.75 -6.38 6.06
CA LEU A 433 5.71 -6.35 7.07
C LEU A 433 5.93 -7.42 8.16
N PHE A 434 6.11 -8.67 7.74
CA PHE A 434 6.34 -9.77 8.67
C PHE A 434 7.66 -9.64 9.44
N THR A 435 8.72 -9.17 8.78
CA THR A 435 10.02 -8.96 9.42
C THR A 435 9.99 -7.86 10.48
N GLN A 436 9.27 -6.76 10.21
CA GLN A 436 9.24 -5.62 11.13
C GLN A 436 8.36 -5.85 12.35
N PHE A 437 7.24 -6.59 12.21
CA PHE A 437 6.21 -6.65 13.24
C PHE A 437 5.95 -8.04 13.82
N PHE A 438 6.35 -9.13 13.14
CA PHE A 438 5.97 -10.50 13.55
C PHE A 438 7.16 -11.45 13.78
N LYS A 439 8.35 -11.16 13.22
CA LYS A 439 9.55 -11.95 13.48
C LYS A 439 9.87 -11.93 14.97
N SER A 440 10.31 -13.06 15.53
CA SER A 440 10.50 -13.25 16.98
C SER A 440 11.44 -12.24 17.64
N ASP A 441 12.42 -11.71 16.91
CA ASP A 441 13.42 -10.72 17.38
C ASP A 441 13.20 -9.32 16.77
N ALA A 442 12.06 -9.09 16.10
CA ALA A 442 11.79 -7.80 15.49
C ALA A 442 11.65 -6.70 16.56
N PRO A 443 12.27 -5.52 16.36
CA PRO A 443 12.20 -4.42 17.33
C PRO A 443 10.78 -3.89 17.52
N TRP A 444 9.90 -4.07 16.52
CA TRP A 444 8.49 -3.69 16.56
C TRP A 444 7.56 -4.90 16.65
N ASN A 445 8.04 -6.03 17.22
CA ASN A 445 7.15 -7.15 17.58
C ASN A 445 6.30 -6.72 18.79
N GLU A 446 5.17 -6.08 18.49
CA GLU A 446 4.33 -5.36 19.44
C GLU A 446 3.87 -6.21 20.62
N SER A 447 3.57 -7.48 20.35
CA SER A 447 3.02 -8.41 21.33
C SER A 447 4.10 -9.24 22.05
N GLY A 448 5.36 -9.21 21.60
CA GLY A 448 6.41 -10.09 22.07
C GLY A 448 6.19 -11.57 21.69
N TRP A 449 5.33 -11.85 20.71
CA TRP A 449 5.06 -13.19 20.22
C TRP A 449 6.28 -13.80 19.53
N LYS A 450 6.52 -15.10 19.76
CA LYS A 450 7.64 -15.84 19.16
C LYS A 450 7.15 -17.15 18.58
N ASN A 451 7.58 -17.47 17.35
CA ASN A 451 7.23 -18.70 16.66
C ASN A 451 8.34 -19.12 15.69
N ALA A 452 9.08 -20.17 16.05
CA ALA A 452 10.23 -20.63 15.26
C ALA A 452 9.84 -21.09 13.84
N LYS A 453 8.67 -21.72 13.67
CA LYS A 453 8.18 -22.13 12.35
C LYS A 453 7.89 -20.93 11.46
N PHE A 454 7.27 -19.88 12.03
CA PHE A 454 7.05 -18.62 11.32
C PHE A 454 8.37 -17.99 10.87
N ASP A 455 9.36 -17.89 11.77
CA ASP A 455 10.67 -17.31 11.46
C ASP A 455 11.40 -18.08 10.35
N GLN A 456 11.34 -19.42 10.39
CA GLN A 456 11.91 -20.28 9.35
C GLN A 456 11.24 -20.06 7.98
N LEU A 457 9.90 -20.01 7.94
CA LEU A 457 9.15 -19.74 6.71
C LEU A 457 9.48 -18.36 6.15
N LEU A 458 9.59 -17.35 7.00
CA LEU A 458 9.92 -15.98 6.59
C LEU A 458 11.30 -15.91 5.93
N LEU A 459 12.32 -16.55 6.52
CA LEU A 459 13.66 -16.58 5.94
C LEU A 459 13.70 -17.38 4.62
N ALA A 460 12.96 -18.50 4.55
CA ALA A 460 12.86 -19.29 3.32
C ALA A 460 12.16 -18.52 2.21
N ALA A 461 11.02 -17.88 2.49
CA ALA A 461 10.27 -17.09 1.51
C ALA A 461 11.07 -15.90 0.97
N ARG A 462 11.95 -15.30 1.79
CA ARG A 462 12.82 -14.19 1.37
C ARG A 462 13.79 -14.58 0.26
N SER A 463 14.34 -15.78 0.31
CA SER A 463 15.32 -16.28 -0.67
C SER A 463 14.70 -17.06 -1.83
N GLU A 464 13.43 -17.46 -1.75
CA GLU A 464 12.75 -18.22 -2.79
C GLU A 464 12.45 -17.32 -4.01
N THR A 465 12.80 -17.78 -5.20
CA THR A 465 12.56 -17.05 -6.46
C THR A 465 11.28 -17.49 -7.19
N ASP A 466 10.75 -18.67 -6.85
CA ASP A 466 9.47 -19.14 -7.39
C ASP A 466 8.30 -18.44 -6.68
N ASP A 467 7.54 -17.63 -7.42
CA ASP A 467 6.44 -16.83 -6.87
C ASP A 467 5.28 -17.68 -6.33
N ALA A 468 5.01 -18.85 -6.90
CA ALA A 468 3.97 -19.76 -6.41
C ALA A 468 4.34 -20.35 -5.05
N LYS A 469 5.59 -20.78 -4.87
CA LYS A 469 6.10 -21.25 -3.58
C LYS A 469 6.11 -20.12 -2.54
N ARG A 470 6.53 -18.92 -2.93
CA ARG A 470 6.47 -17.74 -2.04
C ARG A 470 5.04 -17.45 -1.60
N LYS A 471 4.08 -17.50 -2.53
CA LYS A 471 2.65 -17.31 -2.22
C LYS A 471 2.16 -18.33 -1.21
N GLN A 472 2.56 -19.59 -1.35
CA GLN A 472 2.23 -20.65 -0.39
C GLN A 472 2.84 -20.37 1.00
N MET A 473 4.15 -20.05 1.06
CA MET A 473 4.85 -19.76 2.32
C MET A 473 4.23 -18.55 3.05
N TYR A 474 3.92 -17.45 2.34
CA TYR A 474 3.24 -16.30 2.91
C TYR A 474 1.79 -16.61 3.32
N GLY A 475 1.12 -17.51 2.60
CA GLY A 475 -0.19 -18.03 2.96
C GLY A 475 -0.16 -18.81 4.28
N ASP A 476 0.81 -19.69 4.45
CA ASP A 476 1.02 -20.47 5.69
C ASP A 476 1.34 -19.55 6.88
N MET A 477 2.17 -18.52 6.67
CA MET A 477 2.45 -17.51 7.71
C MET A 477 1.20 -16.73 8.13
N GLN A 478 0.30 -16.39 7.19
CA GLN A 478 -0.99 -15.77 7.52
C GLN A 478 -1.86 -16.66 8.39
N VAL A 479 -1.90 -17.97 8.10
CA VAL A 479 -2.60 -18.97 8.95
C VAL A 479 -2.01 -18.98 10.36
N ILE A 480 -0.68 -19.06 10.47
CA ILE A 480 0.01 -19.08 11.77
C ILE A 480 -0.29 -17.81 12.58
N VAL A 481 -0.21 -16.63 11.95
CA VAL A 481 -0.50 -15.35 12.65
C VAL A 481 -1.97 -15.25 13.05
N SER A 482 -2.91 -15.59 12.17
CA SER A 482 -4.34 -15.55 12.49
C SER A 482 -4.70 -16.46 13.67
N GLN A 483 -4.12 -17.66 13.72
CA GLN A 483 -4.42 -18.66 14.75
C GLN A 483 -3.64 -18.47 16.04
N GLN A 484 -2.34 -18.13 15.96
CA GLN A 484 -1.42 -18.15 17.08
C GLN A 484 -0.84 -16.76 17.42
N GLY A 485 -0.92 -15.79 16.48
CA GLY A 485 -0.44 -14.44 16.72
C GLY A 485 -1.27 -13.74 17.82
N ARG A 486 -0.63 -12.83 18.54
CA ARG A 486 -1.20 -12.13 19.70
C ARG A 486 -1.67 -10.72 19.36
N VAL A 487 -2.24 -10.57 18.18
CA VAL A 487 -2.86 -9.33 17.70
C VAL A 487 -4.26 -9.60 17.17
N GLY A 488 -5.19 -8.71 17.44
CA GLY A 488 -6.52 -8.72 16.84
C GLY A 488 -6.58 -7.66 15.74
N ILE A 489 -6.63 -8.07 14.48
CA ILE A 489 -6.73 -7.19 13.31
C ILE A 489 -8.14 -7.32 12.70
N PRO A 490 -9.11 -6.52 13.16
CA PRO A 490 -10.51 -6.69 12.75
C PRO A 490 -10.83 -6.09 11.39
N ALA A 491 -10.06 -5.09 10.93
CA ALA A 491 -10.32 -4.38 9.69
C ALA A 491 -9.06 -3.78 9.09
N PHE A 492 -9.05 -3.67 7.76
CA PHE A 492 -8.10 -2.85 6.98
C PHE A 492 -8.80 -1.56 6.57
N ILE A 493 -8.20 -0.43 6.87
CA ILE A 493 -8.77 0.92 6.73
C ILE A 493 -8.46 1.45 5.33
N SER A 494 -9.47 2.03 4.66
CA SER A 494 -9.28 2.61 3.32
C SER A 494 -8.71 4.03 3.39
N PHE A 495 -7.87 4.41 2.42
CA PHE A 495 -7.55 5.81 2.16
C PHE A 495 -8.71 6.48 1.40
N LEU A 496 -8.98 7.73 1.74
CA LEU A 496 -10.07 8.51 1.16
C LEU A 496 -9.53 9.81 0.60
N ASP A 497 -9.68 9.98 -0.72
CA ASP A 497 -9.31 11.18 -1.45
C ASP A 497 -10.58 11.86 -1.99
N GLY A 498 -10.61 13.19 -1.97
CA GLY A 498 -11.67 13.99 -2.60
C GLY A 498 -11.14 14.70 -3.82
N TYR A 499 -11.94 14.75 -4.88
CA TYR A 499 -11.48 15.37 -6.12
C TYR A 499 -12.60 15.98 -6.95
N ASP A 500 -12.25 16.93 -7.81
CA ASP A 500 -13.12 17.49 -8.86
C ASP A 500 -13.42 16.41 -9.90
N LYS A 501 -14.69 16.14 -10.19
CA LYS A 501 -15.13 15.08 -11.13
C LYS A 501 -14.60 15.23 -12.55
N ARG A 502 -14.17 16.44 -12.93
CA ARG A 502 -13.53 16.69 -14.23
C ARG A 502 -12.10 16.13 -14.28
N LEU A 503 -11.48 15.85 -13.13
CA LEU A 503 -10.17 15.20 -13.06
C LEU A 503 -10.33 13.70 -13.30
N ALA A 504 -9.74 13.19 -14.37
CA ALA A 504 -9.74 11.78 -14.73
C ALA A 504 -8.35 11.14 -14.49
N GLY A 505 -8.25 9.81 -14.58
CA GLY A 505 -7.00 9.07 -14.44
C GLY A 505 -6.58 8.74 -13.00
N LEU A 506 -7.36 9.13 -11.99
CA LEU A 506 -7.07 8.83 -10.59
C LEU A 506 -7.35 7.35 -10.28
N GLY A 507 -6.32 6.52 -10.34
CA GLY A 507 -6.34 5.10 -9.99
C GLY A 507 -6.24 4.84 -8.49
N SER A 508 -5.95 3.59 -8.12
CA SER A 508 -5.72 3.18 -6.72
C SER A 508 -4.40 2.42 -6.63
N ILE A 509 -3.50 2.85 -5.74
CA ILE A 509 -2.30 2.11 -5.35
C ILE A 509 -2.28 2.15 -3.82
N PRO A 510 -2.38 1.00 -3.14
CA PRO A 510 -2.73 0.94 -1.72
C PRO A 510 -1.56 1.24 -0.76
N THR A 511 -0.57 2.00 -1.18
CA THR A 511 0.54 2.49 -0.35
C THR A 511 0.27 3.86 0.28
N GLY A 512 -0.78 4.54 -0.16
CA GLY A 512 -1.17 5.87 0.32
C GLY A 512 -2.34 6.44 -0.48
N GLY A 513 -2.84 7.60 -0.07
CA GLY A 513 -3.80 8.39 -0.85
C GLY A 513 -3.22 8.87 -2.18
N MET A 514 -4.07 9.48 -3.02
CA MET A 514 -3.66 10.06 -4.31
C MET A 514 -2.84 9.08 -5.17
N MET A 515 -3.37 7.83 -5.33
CA MET A 515 -2.72 6.80 -6.13
C MET A 515 -1.34 6.38 -5.57
N GLY A 516 -1.22 6.24 -4.24
CA GLY A 516 0.07 5.95 -3.59
C GLY A 516 1.10 7.05 -3.83
N PHE A 517 0.64 8.31 -3.85
CA PHE A 517 1.44 9.52 -4.12
C PHE A 517 1.90 9.69 -5.57
N MET A 518 1.50 8.80 -6.50
CA MET A 518 1.94 8.76 -7.90
C MET A 518 0.89 9.33 -8.89
N PHE A 519 -0.08 10.11 -8.43
CA PHE A 519 -1.14 10.65 -9.30
C PHE A 519 -0.59 11.54 -10.43
N ALA A 520 0.48 12.26 -10.19
CA ALA A 520 0.99 13.34 -11.03
C ALA A 520 1.19 12.98 -12.51
N GLU A 521 1.72 11.80 -12.80
CA GLU A 521 1.93 11.34 -14.19
C GLU A 521 0.67 10.80 -14.86
N ASN A 522 -0.43 10.60 -14.11
CA ASN A 522 -1.58 9.81 -14.55
C ASN A 522 -2.87 10.59 -14.73
N VAL A 523 -3.01 11.76 -14.08
CA VAL A 523 -4.26 12.52 -14.08
C VAL A 523 -4.32 13.56 -15.19
N TRP A 524 -5.53 13.82 -15.70
CA TRP A 524 -5.80 14.81 -16.75
C TRP A 524 -7.18 15.44 -16.59
N TRP A 525 -7.41 16.59 -17.23
CA TRP A 525 -8.74 17.20 -17.31
C TRP A 525 -9.57 16.54 -18.41
N ASN A 526 -10.76 16.08 -18.05
CA ASN A 526 -11.73 15.48 -18.96
C ASN A 526 -12.82 16.49 -19.38
N ALA A 527 -12.52 17.77 -19.42
CA ALA A 527 -13.44 18.81 -19.84
C ALA A 527 -13.18 19.24 -21.29
#